data_830287f5581184075c4155f5785c3489
#
_entry.id   830287f5581184075c4155f5785c3489
#
_cell.length_a   1.000
_cell.length_b   1.000
_cell.length_c   1.000
_cell.angle_alpha   90.00
_cell.angle_beta   90.00
_cell.angle_gamma   90.00
#
_symmetry.space_group_name_H-M   'P 1'
#
loop_
_entity.id
_entity.type
_entity.pdbx_description
1 polymer ?
#
loop_
_entity_poly.entity_id
_entity_poly.type
_entity_poly.pdbx_seq_one_letter_code
_entity_poly.pdbx_strand_id
1 'polypeptide(L)'
;IGIESKKKEFIRSEKLTVNGTVSAASTASSGLSTSTYLGLRVEDDVVSLNLPDVVEVIAVYESLDTSAPTLDSITLPSGLNLDTASILGEKIVGSTSGALAQVVTRSSATKVEIVYLNSSTFVVGEICTFQESSITSVVQVVSKGNFQDATDKYELDKGQRDDFYDYSRIIRTSEYVPSRQLLIIFNYFEVPSSDTGDVFTVDSYPSEAFK
;
A
#
# COMPACT_ATOMS: atom_id res chain seq x y z
N ILE A 1 -15.99 -3.84 37.42
CA ILE A 1 -14.86 -3.83 36.46
C ILE A 1 -15.52 -3.75 35.10
N GLY A 2 -15.36 -2.64 34.41
CA GLY A 2 -15.80 -2.49 33.01
C GLY A 2 -14.85 -3.25 32.11
N ILE A 3 -15.39 -3.95 31.12
CA ILE A 3 -14.60 -4.53 30.02
C ILE A 3 -14.46 -3.43 28.97
N GLU A 4 -13.22 -3.12 28.57
CA GLU A 4 -12.93 -2.11 27.57
C GLU A 4 -12.59 -2.74 26.22
N SER A 5 -13.14 -2.18 25.15
CA SER A 5 -12.81 -2.63 23.80
C SER A 5 -11.41 -2.13 23.39
N LYS A 6 -10.61 -3.04 22.85
CA LYS A 6 -9.36 -2.70 22.18
C LYS A 6 -9.63 -1.73 21.03
N LYS A 7 -8.70 -0.83 20.76
CA LYS A 7 -8.81 0.10 19.64
C LYS A 7 -7.79 -0.25 18.57
N LYS A 8 -8.24 -0.30 17.34
CA LYS A 8 -7.40 -0.49 16.17
C LYS A 8 -7.20 0.83 15.46
N GLU A 9 -6.04 0.99 14.86
CA GLU A 9 -5.72 2.09 13.96
C GLU A 9 -5.77 1.59 12.52
N PHE A 10 -6.25 2.44 11.61
CA PHE A 10 -6.29 2.14 10.19
C PHE A 10 -5.02 2.67 9.54
N ILE A 11 -4.14 1.78 9.13
CA ILE A 11 -2.89 2.09 8.46
C ILE A 11 -3.13 2.02 6.96
N ARG A 12 -2.82 3.11 6.27
CA ARG A 12 -3.03 3.27 4.84
C ARG A 12 -1.72 3.24 4.07
N SER A 13 -1.76 2.67 2.88
CA SER A 13 -0.64 2.67 1.91
C SER A 13 0.65 2.05 2.43
N GLU A 14 0.54 0.98 3.23
CA GLU A 14 1.70 0.18 3.62
C GLU A 14 2.37 -0.43 2.39
N LYS A 15 3.69 -0.50 2.41
CA LYS A 15 4.50 -1.01 1.31
C LYS A 15 5.25 -2.27 1.72
N LEU A 16 5.09 -3.33 0.95
CA LEU A 16 5.86 -4.57 1.10
C LEU A 16 6.59 -4.88 -0.20
N THR A 17 7.91 -5.00 -0.15
CA THR A 17 8.71 -5.45 -1.29
C THR A 17 9.00 -6.94 -1.16
N VAL A 18 8.69 -7.71 -2.19
CA VAL A 18 8.93 -9.15 -2.26
C VAL A 18 9.99 -9.44 -3.31
N ASN A 19 11.01 -10.20 -2.94
CA ASN A 19 12.11 -10.55 -3.82
C ASN A 19 11.84 -11.86 -4.57
N GLY A 20 12.44 -11.99 -5.76
CA GLY A 20 12.50 -13.27 -6.49
C GLY A 20 13.43 -14.26 -5.82
N THR A 21 13.41 -15.50 -6.33
CA THR A 21 14.41 -16.51 -5.97
C THR A 21 15.78 -15.99 -6.36
N VAL A 22 16.58 -15.69 -5.37
CA VAL A 22 17.93 -15.24 -5.59
C VAL A 22 18.83 -16.47 -5.61
N SER A 23 19.75 -16.52 -6.55
CA SER A 23 20.83 -17.53 -6.51
C SER A 23 21.45 -17.52 -5.11
N ALA A 24 21.85 -18.68 -4.62
CA ALA A 24 22.23 -19.01 -3.24
C ALA A 24 23.16 -18.05 -2.45
N ALA A 25 23.52 -16.91 -3.03
CA ALA A 25 24.43 -15.92 -2.45
C ALA A 25 23.74 -14.62 -1.98
N SER A 26 22.45 -14.42 -2.15
CA SER A 26 21.81 -13.17 -1.71
C SER A 26 20.80 -13.41 -0.60
N THR A 27 21.03 -12.73 0.49
CA THR A 27 20.11 -12.61 1.61
C THR A 27 18.88 -11.83 1.17
N ALA A 28 17.67 -12.32 1.51
CA ALA A 28 16.45 -11.54 1.38
C ALA A 28 16.61 -10.23 2.16
N SER A 29 16.68 -9.10 1.46
CA SER A 29 17.02 -7.82 2.05
C SER A 29 15.82 -6.97 2.46
N SER A 30 14.61 -7.49 2.36
CA SER A 30 13.39 -6.68 2.49
C SER A 30 12.49 -7.05 3.67
N GLY A 31 13.06 -7.40 4.80
CA GLY A 31 12.31 -7.58 6.05
C GLY A 31 11.39 -8.81 6.12
N LEU A 32 11.28 -9.57 5.06
CA LEU A 32 10.55 -10.82 5.07
C LEU A 32 11.35 -11.91 5.79
N SER A 33 10.66 -12.73 6.57
CA SER A 33 11.23 -13.90 7.21
C SER A 33 11.89 -14.81 6.17
N THR A 34 12.99 -15.47 6.54
CA THR A 34 13.62 -16.54 5.73
C THR A 34 12.83 -17.86 5.82
N SER A 35 11.69 -17.88 6.49
CA SER A 35 10.85 -19.05 6.66
C SER A 35 10.26 -19.51 5.32
N THR A 36 10.48 -20.75 4.97
CA THR A 36 9.90 -21.38 3.78
C THR A 36 8.40 -21.63 3.88
N TYR A 37 7.80 -21.40 5.06
CA TYR A 37 6.39 -21.68 5.33
C TYR A 37 5.43 -20.55 4.97
N LEU A 38 5.93 -19.36 4.65
CA LEU A 38 5.09 -18.15 4.53
C LEU A 38 4.90 -17.66 3.10
N GLY A 39 5.44 -18.34 2.08
CA GLY A 39 5.37 -17.85 0.71
C GLY A 39 6.03 -16.46 0.61
N LEU A 40 7.32 -16.40 0.46
CA LEU A 40 8.09 -15.15 0.62
C LEU A 40 8.72 -14.67 -0.66
N ARG A 41 8.43 -15.34 -1.76
CA ARG A 41 9.07 -15.12 -3.04
C ARG A 41 8.05 -14.79 -4.09
N VAL A 42 8.45 -14.01 -5.08
CA VAL A 42 7.56 -13.60 -6.16
C VAL A 42 7.03 -14.79 -6.98
N GLU A 43 7.78 -15.89 -7.03
CA GLU A 43 7.42 -17.09 -7.76
C GLU A 43 6.38 -17.96 -7.04
N ASP A 44 6.20 -17.74 -5.74
CA ASP A 44 5.23 -18.51 -4.96
C ASP A 44 3.79 -18.18 -5.40
N ASP A 45 2.92 -19.19 -5.40
CA ASP A 45 1.50 -19.00 -5.72
C ASP A 45 0.77 -18.19 -4.65
N VAL A 46 1.31 -18.24 -3.43
CA VAL A 46 0.76 -17.55 -2.26
C VAL A 46 1.87 -16.76 -1.58
N VAL A 47 1.71 -15.46 -1.49
CA VAL A 47 2.67 -14.56 -0.84
C VAL A 47 2.07 -13.97 0.42
N SER A 48 2.69 -14.22 1.57
CA SER A 48 2.28 -13.65 2.85
C SER A 48 2.54 -12.14 2.89
N LEU A 49 1.57 -11.39 3.41
CA LEU A 49 1.72 -9.96 3.70
C LEU A 49 2.34 -9.72 5.09
N ASN A 50 2.61 -10.79 5.86
CA ASN A 50 3.20 -10.75 7.20
C ASN A 50 2.38 -9.98 8.25
N LEU A 51 1.18 -9.60 7.93
CA LEU A 51 0.27 -8.85 8.78
C LEU A 51 -1.10 -9.49 8.76
N PRO A 52 -1.78 -9.55 9.90
CA PRO A 52 -3.20 -9.86 9.97
C PRO A 52 -4.03 -8.62 9.57
N ASP A 53 -5.33 -8.82 9.39
CA ASP A 53 -6.29 -7.72 9.20
C ASP A 53 -6.02 -6.79 8.02
N VAL A 54 -5.43 -7.28 6.95
CA VAL A 54 -5.35 -6.52 5.70
C VAL A 54 -6.75 -6.39 5.12
N VAL A 55 -7.15 -5.15 4.88
CA VAL A 55 -8.51 -4.81 4.41
C VAL A 55 -8.61 -4.92 2.90
N GLU A 56 -7.61 -4.34 2.22
CA GLU A 56 -7.56 -4.28 0.77
C GLU A 56 -6.11 -4.21 0.28
N VAL A 57 -5.87 -4.75 -0.90
CA VAL A 57 -4.66 -4.53 -1.68
C VAL A 57 -4.96 -3.46 -2.72
N ILE A 58 -4.19 -2.38 -2.70
CA ILE A 58 -4.38 -1.23 -3.60
C ILE A 58 -3.68 -1.48 -4.92
N ALA A 59 -2.46 -2.02 -4.87
CA ALA A 59 -1.68 -2.33 -6.05
C ALA A 59 -0.65 -3.44 -5.79
N VAL A 60 -0.39 -4.22 -6.83
CA VAL A 60 0.73 -5.15 -6.93
C VAL A 60 1.51 -4.79 -8.18
N TYR A 61 2.73 -4.30 -8.01
CA TYR A 61 3.58 -3.83 -9.09
C TYR A 61 4.83 -4.69 -9.23
N GLU A 62 5.11 -5.15 -10.43
CA GLU A 62 6.35 -5.86 -10.73
C GLU A 62 7.37 -4.90 -11.36
N SER A 63 8.61 -4.96 -10.91
CA SER A 63 9.69 -4.13 -11.46
C SER A 63 9.95 -4.45 -12.94
N LEU A 64 10.28 -3.43 -13.72
CA LEU A 64 10.72 -3.60 -15.10
C LEU A 64 12.20 -3.97 -15.23
N ASP A 65 12.99 -3.83 -14.16
CA ASP A 65 14.40 -4.16 -14.13
C ASP A 65 14.80 -4.97 -12.87
N THR A 66 16.07 -4.96 -12.50
CA THR A 66 16.60 -5.68 -11.34
C THR A 66 16.53 -4.91 -10.03
N SER A 67 16.09 -3.65 -10.07
CA SER A 67 15.86 -2.83 -8.88
C SER A 67 14.44 -3.01 -8.32
N ALA A 68 14.20 -2.48 -7.12
CA ALA A 68 12.84 -2.43 -6.58
C ALA A 68 11.95 -1.53 -7.45
N PRO A 69 10.66 -1.87 -7.61
CA PRO A 69 9.72 -1.01 -8.33
C PRO A 69 9.66 0.39 -7.70
N THR A 70 9.69 1.41 -8.53
CA THR A 70 9.45 2.80 -8.12
C THR A 70 8.05 3.21 -8.55
N LEU A 71 7.38 4.01 -7.71
CA LEU A 71 6.03 4.46 -7.97
C LEU A 71 5.97 5.65 -8.92
N ASP A 72 4.80 5.84 -9.52
CA ASP A 72 4.45 7.09 -10.15
C ASP A 72 4.50 8.21 -9.12
N SER A 73 4.83 9.42 -9.54
CA SER A 73 4.94 10.55 -8.63
C SER A 73 4.58 11.87 -9.27
N ILE A 74 4.08 12.77 -8.44
CA ILE A 74 3.86 14.16 -8.80
C ILE A 74 4.75 15.07 -7.95
N THR A 75 5.23 16.15 -8.59
CA THR A 75 5.95 17.21 -7.87
C THR A 75 5.05 18.42 -7.78
N LEU A 76 4.99 18.98 -6.59
CA LEU A 76 4.17 20.14 -6.23
C LEU A 76 5.10 21.33 -5.90
N PRO A 77 4.61 22.57 -5.91
CA PRO A 77 5.39 23.74 -5.54
C PRO A 77 5.97 23.64 -4.13
N SER A 78 7.10 24.30 -3.91
CA SER A 78 7.66 24.47 -2.58
C SER A 78 6.77 25.36 -1.71
N GLY A 79 6.78 25.12 -0.40
CA GLY A 79 6.02 25.92 0.57
C GLY A 79 4.64 25.36 0.93
N LEU A 80 4.23 24.26 0.34
CA LEU A 80 3.07 23.51 0.81
C LEU A 80 3.41 22.82 2.13
N ASN A 81 2.60 23.06 3.14
CA ASN A 81 2.70 22.32 4.39
C ASN A 81 2.03 20.95 4.24
N LEU A 82 2.70 20.05 3.56
CA LEU A 82 2.27 18.66 3.48
C LEU A 82 2.79 17.94 4.73
N ASP A 83 1.98 17.84 5.75
CA ASP A 83 2.29 16.94 6.86
C ASP A 83 2.27 15.50 6.37
N THR A 84 3.41 14.83 6.47
CA THR A 84 3.58 13.47 5.96
C THR A 84 2.57 12.50 6.57
N ALA A 85 2.30 12.62 7.86
CA ALA A 85 1.38 11.71 8.55
C ALA A 85 -0.07 11.90 8.09
N SER A 86 -0.47 13.15 7.81
CA SER A 86 -1.85 13.45 7.45
C SER A 86 -2.21 13.13 6.01
N ILE A 87 -1.25 13.14 5.08
CA ILE A 87 -1.53 12.92 3.66
C ILE A 87 -1.38 11.47 3.20
N LEU A 88 -0.78 10.59 4.02
CA LEU A 88 -0.61 9.18 3.65
C LEU A 88 -1.97 8.49 3.47
N GLY A 89 -2.13 7.82 2.34
CA GLY A 89 -3.37 7.17 1.97
C GLY A 89 -4.50 8.11 1.54
N GLU A 90 -4.28 9.43 1.55
CA GLU A 90 -5.26 10.39 1.07
C GLU A 90 -5.45 10.30 -0.44
N LYS A 91 -6.67 10.48 -0.91
CA LYS A 91 -6.98 10.50 -2.34
C LYS A 91 -6.77 11.91 -2.91
N ILE A 92 -6.15 11.95 -4.10
CA ILE A 92 -5.90 13.19 -4.85
C ILE A 92 -6.66 13.13 -6.16
N VAL A 93 -7.32 14.23 -6.52
CA VAL A 93 -8.08 14.37 -7.78
C VAL A 93 -7.51 15.48 -8.63
N GLY A 94 -7.28 15.20 -9.91
CA GLY A 94 -6.88 16.19 -10.91
C GLY A 94 -8.10 16.89 -11.50
N SER A 95 -8.06 18.22 -11.54
CA SER A 95 -9.20 19.05 -11.98
C SER A 95 -9.49 18.98 -13.48
N THR A 96 -8.50 18.69 -14.29
CA THR A 96 -8.58 18.66 -15.76
C THR A 96 -8.57 17.23 -16.29
N SER A 97 -7.65 16.42 -15.82
CA SER A 97 -7.50 15.03 -16.26
C SER A 97 -8.56 14.10 -15.71
N GLY A 98 -9.16 14.45 -14.59
CA GLY A 98 -10.00 13.54 -13.81
C GLY A 98 -9.21 12.38 -13.20
N ALA A 99 -7.87 12.49 -13.16
CA ALA A 99 -7.03 11.50 -12.51
C ALA A 99 -7.38 11.37 -11.03
N LEU A 100 -7.56 10.14 -10.58
CA LEU A 100 -7.75 9.80 -9.19
C LEU A 100 -6.58 8.93 -8.74
N ALA A 101 -5.87 9.35 -7.72
CA ALA A 101 -4.74 8.62 -7.18
C ALA A 101 -4.74 8.63 -5.65
N GLN A 102 -4.09 7.65 -5.05
CA GLN A 102 -3.87 7.58 -3.61
C GLN A 102 -2.39 7.88 -3.31
N VAL A 103 -2.18 8.68 -2.27
CA VAL A 103 -0.83 8.98 -1.76
C VAL A 103 -0.26 7.76 -1.06
N VAL A 104 0.92 7.34 -1.47
CA VAL A 104 1.63 6.21 -0.84
C VAL A 104 2.75 6.71 0.05
N THR A 105 3.57 7.63 -0.46
CA THR A 105 4.72 8.14 0.28
C THR A 105 5.00 9.58 -0.13
N ARG A 106 5.45 10.37 0.82
CA ARG A 106 6.06 11.67 0.55
C ARG A 106 7.58 11.49 0.49
N SER A 107 8.14 11.44 -0.70
CA SER A 107 9.58 11.22 -0.91
C SER A 107 10.42 12.49 -0.72
N SER A 108 9.82 13.67 -0.77
CA SER A 108 10.47 14.96 -0.43
C SER A 108 9.43 16.01 -0.03
N ALA A 109 9.89 17.20 0.33
CA ALA A 109 9.01 18.32 0.67
C ALA A 109 8.02 18.69 -0.45
N THR A 110 8.34 18.37 -1.69
CA THR A 110 7.55 18.72 -2.87
C THR A 110 7.11 17.52 -3.69
N LYS A 111 7.64 16.31 -3.44
CA LYS A 111 7.38 15.13 -4.25
C LYS A 111 6.56 14.10 -3.47
N VAL A 112 5.46 13.68 -4.07
CA VAL A 112 4.54 12.69 -3.56
C VAL A 112 4.50 11.48 -4.50
N GLU A 113 4.70 10.29 -3.97
CA GLU A 113 4.53 9.03 -4.67
C GLU A 113 3.08 8.57 -4.56
N ILE A 114 2.53 8.12 -5.67
CA ILE A 114 1.10 7.84 -5.82
C ILE A 114 0.84 6.50 -6.52
N VAL A 115 -0.36 5.97 -6.30
CA VAL A 115 -0.96 4.90 -7.09
C VAL A 115 -2.22 5.45 -7.74
N TYR A 116 -2.33 5.34 -9.06
CA TYR A 116 -3.55 5.70 -9.77
C TYR A 116 -4.66 4.67 -9.47
N LEU A 117 -5.84 5.18 -9.14
CA LEU A 117 -7.03 4.37 -8.87
C LEU A 117 -7.98 4.30 -10.08
N ASN A 118 -7.67 5.03 -11.14
CA ASN A 118 -8.37 4.99 -12.41
C ASN A 118 -7.37 5.06 -13.58
N SER A 119 -7.86 4.95 -14.81
CA SER A 119 -7.04 4.96 -16.02
C SER A 119 -6.51 6.34 -16.45
N SER A 120 -6.95 7.41 -15.79
CA SER A 120 -6.48 8.76 -16.05
C SER A 120 -5.18 9.05 -15.31
N THR A 121 -4.33 9.91 -15.88
CA THR A 121 -3.07 10.35 -15.27
C THR A 121 -3.06 11.86 -15.14
N PHE A 122 -2.37 12.38 -14.13
CA PHE A 122 -2.23 13.82 -13.94
C PHE A 122 -1.54 14.49 -15.13
N VAL A 123 -1.92 15.73 -15.37
CA VAL A 123 -1.34 16.60 -16.40
C VAL A 123 -0.58 17.75 -15.73
N VAL A 124 0.61 18.06 -16.26
CA VAL A 124 1.41 19.19 -15.78
C VAL A 124 0.63 20.49 -15.96
N GLY A 125 0.58 21.31 -14.92
CA GLY A 125 -0.13 22.58 -14.88
C GLY A 125 -1.56 22.50 -14.36
N GLU A 126 -2.14 21.30 -14.16
CA GLU A 126 -3.47 21.19 -13.57
C GLU A 126 -3.44 21.37 -12.05
N ILE A 127 -4.60 21.72 -11.51
CA ILE A 127 -4.80 21.76 -10.06
C ILE A 127 -5.15 20.35 -9.58
N CYS A 128 -4.43 19.86 -8.60
CA CYS A 128 -4.80 18.67 -7.85
C CYS A 128 -5.35 19.05 -6.48
N THR A 129 -6.35 18.30 -6.03
CA THR A 129 -7.02 18.50 -4.74
C THR A 129 -6.88 17.23 -3.89
N PHE A 130 -6.34 17.37 -2.71
CA PHE A 130 -6.32 16.34 -1.67
C PHE A 130 -7.70 16.33 -1.02
N GLN A 131 -8.35 15.18 -1.01
CA GLN A 131 -9.78 15.10 -0.69
C GLN A 131 -10.08 15.23 0.81
N GLU A 132 -9.18 14.80 1.67
CA GLU A 132 -9.40 14.83 3.12
C GLU A 132 -8.89 16.14 3.72
N SER A 133 -7.66 16.52 3.43
CA SER A 133 -7.06 17.78 3.92
C SER A 133 -7.55 19.03 3.19
N SER A 134 -8.24 18.85 2.05
CA SER A 134 -8.68 19.94 1.17
C SER A 134 -7.53 20.83 0.64
N ILE A 135 -6.31 20.36 0.70
CA ILE A 135 -5.15 21.05 0.14
C ILE A 135 -5.28 21.03 -1.39
N THR A 136 -5.08 22.19 -2.00
CA THR A 136 -5.04 22.33 -3.47
C THR A 136 -3.66 22.79 -3.90
N SER A 137 -3.19 22.26 -5.02
CA SER A 137 -1.89 22.63 -5.56
C SER A 137 -1.80 22.38 -7.06
N VAL A 138 -0.86 23.05 -7.70
CA VAL A 138 -0.59 22.85 -9.13
C VAL A 138 0.42 21.72 -9.29
N VAL A 139 0.14 20.78 -10.18
CA VAL A 139 1.06 19.72 -10.56
C VAL A 139 2.18 20.29 -11.43
N GLN A 140 3.40 20.31 -10.94
CA GLN A 140 4.56 20.85 -11.66
C GLN A 140 5.26 19.81 -12.54
N VAL A 141 5.38 18.58 -12.03
CA VAL A 141 6.01 17.47 -12.74
C VAL A 141 5.23 16.21 -12.48
N VAL A 142 5.05 15.40 -13.51
CA VAL A 142 4.53 14.03 -13.43
C VAL A 142 5.65 13.10 -13.85
N SER A 143 5.99 12.13 -13.00
CA SER A 143 7.05 11.15 -13.28
C SER A 143 6.46 9.76 -13.21
N LYS A 144 6.77 8.93 -14.21
CA LYS A 144 6.34 7.54 -14.24
C LYS A 144 7.30 6.66 -13.46
N GLY A 145 6.76 5.69 -12.75
CA GLY A 145 7.51 4.67 -12.04
C GLY A 145 8.09 3.60 -12.96
N ASN A 146 8.95 2.75 -12.39
CA ASN A 146 9.59 1.66 -13.10
C ASN A 146 8.91 0.33 -12.76
N PHE A 147 7.68 0.17 -13.20
CA PHE A 147 6.86 -1.02 -12.91
C PHE A 147 5.90 -1.37 -14.03
N GLN A 148 5.49 -2.63 -14.04
CA GLN A 148 4.26 -3.09 -14.70
C GLN A 148 3.21 -3.45 -13.64
N ASP A 149 1.97 -3.12 -13.93
CA ASP A 149 0.85 -3.43 -13.05
C ASP A 149 0.49 -4.92 -13.15
N ALA A 150 0.46 -5.58 -12.02
CA ALA A 150 0.09 -6.98 -11.87
C ALA A 150 -1.07 -7.17 -10.88
N THR A 151 -1.74 -6.09 -10.51
CA THR A 151 -2.80 -6.11 -9.47
C THR A 151 -3.92 -7.07 -9.81
N ASP A 152 -4.33 -7.14 -11.07
CA ASP A 152 -5.37 -8.03 -11.57
C ASP A 152 -5.00 -9.54 -11.57
N LYS A 153 -3.75 -9.86 -11.29
CA LYS A 153 -3.23 -11.24 -11.25
C LYS A 153 -3.26 -11.84 -9.86
N TYR A 154 -3.71 -11.09 -8.86
CA TYR A 154 -3.72 -11.51 -7.47
C TYR A 154 -5.05 -11.23 -6.81
N GLU A 155 -5.41 -12.09 -5.86
CA GLU A 155 -6.55 -11.91 -4.97
C GLU A 155 -6.07 -11.85 -3.52
N LEU A 156 -6.75 -11.05 -2.70
CA LEU A 156 -6.48 -10.93 -1.27
C LEU A 156 -7.20 -12.04 -0.50
N ASP A 157 -6.45 -12.88 0.19
CA ASP A 157 -6.93 -13.71 1.29
C ASP A 157 -6.68 -12.96 2.62
N LYS A 158 -7.73 -12.53 3.27
CA LYS A 158 -7.67 -11.76 4.52
C LYS A 158 -7.22 -12.57 5.74
N GLY A 159 -6.97 -13.85 5.59
CA GLY A 159 -6.52 -14.72 6.68
C GLY A 159 -7.61 -15.12 7.67
N GLN A 160 -8.87 -14.80 7.41
CA GLN A 160 -9.99 -15.24 8.25
C GLN A 160 -10.24 -16.73 8.04
N ARG A 161 -10.27 -17.47 9.13
CA ARG A 161 -10.61 -18.90 9.19
C ARG A 161 -11.76 -19.09 10.18
N ASP A 162 -12.39 -20.24 10.16
CA ASP A 162 -13.53 -20.51 11.02
C ASP A 162 -13.17 -20.39 12.51
N ASP A 163 -11.98 -20.84 12.90
CA ASP A 163 -11.58 -20.94 14.30
C ASP A 163 -10.43 -19.98 14.68
N PHE A 164 -9.77 -19.32 13.73
CA PHE A 164 -8.63 -18.46 14.01
C PHE A 164 -8.37 -17.41 12.91
N TYR A 165 -7.57 -16.42 13.25
CA TYR A 165 -7.00 -15.46 12.30
C TYR A 165 -5.59 -15.88 11.93
N ASP A 166 -5.33 -15.96 10.63
CA ASP A 166 -4.01 -16.15 10.05
C ASP A 166 -3.48 -14.81 9.49
N TYR A 167 -2.23 -14.77 9.09
CA TYR A 167 -1.72 -13.64 8.33
C TYR A 167 -2.45 -13.54 6.98
N SER A 168 -2.71 -12.31 6.58
CA SER A 168 -3.24 -12.03 5.25
C SER A 168 -2.19 -12.33 4.19
N ARG A 169 -2.65 -12.72 3.02
CA ARG A 169 -1.79 -13.12 1.90
C ARG A 169 -2.42 -12.71 0.58
N ILE A 170 -1.62 -12.59 -0.46
CA ILE A 170 -2.10 -12.51 -1.83
C ILE A 170 -1.93 -13.87 -2.49
N ILE A 171 -2.93 -14.27 -3.27
CA ILE A 171 -2.97 -15.53 -4.00
C ILE A 171 -2.93 -15.20 -5.49
N ARG A 172 -1.98 -15.79 -6.20
CA ARG A 172 -1.90 -15.62 -7.65
C ARG A 172 -3.02 -16.38 -8.34
N THR A 173 -3.79 -15.68 -9.15
CA THR A 173 -4.94 -16.24 -9.89
C THR A 173 -4.62 -16.50 -11.35
N SER A 174 -3.45 -16.06 -11.82
CA SER A 174 -3.01 -16.21 -13.21
C SER A 174 -1.86 -17.20 -13.34
N GLU A 175 -1.67 -17.76 -14.55
CA GLU A 175 -0.52 -18.60 -14.88
C GLU A 175 0.79 -17.81 -15.01
N TYR A 176 0.71 -16.48 -15.04
CA TYR A 176 1.88 -15.63 -15.10
C TYR A 176 2.67 -15.72 -13.80
N VAL A 177 3.94 -16.09 -13.89
CA VAL A 177 4.86 -16.14 -12.76
C VAL A 177 5.78 -14.92 -12.83
N PRO A 178 5.75 -13.99 -11.86
CA PRO A 178 6.67 -12.87 -11.82
C PRO A 178 8.12 -13.35 -11.76
N SER A 179 9.00 -12.62 -12.41
CA SER A 179 10.44 -12.89 -12.39
C SER A 179 11.25 -11.79 -11.72
N ARG A 180 10.60 -10.68 -11.40
CA ARG A 180 11.19 -9.48 -10.81
C ARG A 180 10.59 -9.19 -9.44
N GLN A 181 11.18 -8.25 -8.72
CA GLN A 181 10.66 -7.82 -7.44
C GLN A 181 9.23 -7.29 -7.57
N LEU A 182 8.39 -7.65 -6.59
CA LEU A 182 7.06 -7.09 -6.44
C LEU A 182 7.08 -6.01 -5.36
N LEU A 183 6.32 -4.95 -5.59
CA LEU A 183 5.92 -3.98 -4.59
C LEU A 183 4.42 -4.10 -4.40
N ILE A 184 4.00 -4.49 -3.19
CA ILE A 184 2.60 -4.64 -2.80
C ILE A 184 2.24 -3.47 -1.92
N ILE A 185 1.13 -2.79 -2.25
CA ILE A 185 0.61 -1.64 -1.50
C ILE A 185 -0.76 -2.01 -0.99
N PHE A 186 -0.97 -1.89 0.32
CA PHE A 186 -2.20 -2.33 0.97
C PHE A 186 -2.55 -1.49 2.20
N ASN A 187 -3.80 -1.63 2.64
CA ASN A 187 -4.30 -1.03 3.87
C ASN A 187 -4.61 -2.13 4.88
N TYR A 188 -4.34 -1.88 6.16
CA TYR A 188 -4.60 -2.85 7.23
C TYR A 188 -4.96 -2.18 8.55
N PHE A 189 -5.44 -2.99 9.50
CA PHE A 189 -5.66 -2.54 10.87
C PHE A 189 -4.57 -3.08 11.79
N GLU A 190 -4.06 -2.22 12.66
CA GLU A 190 -3.18 -2.65 13.73
C GLU A 190 -3.70 -2.22 15.10
N VAL A 191 -3.26 -2.93 16.13
CA VAL A 191 -3.50 -2.54 17.53
C VAL A 191 -2.27 -1.77 17.99
N PRO A 192 -2.40 -0.48 18.31
CA PRO A 192 -1.27 0.29 18.80
C PRO A 192 -0.75 -0.29 20.12
N SER A 193 0.55 -0.25 20.30
CA SER A 193 1.21 -0.77 21.51
C SER A 193 0.78 -0.09 22.81
N SER A 194 0.16 1.07 22.71
CA SER A 194 -0.40 1.85 23.81
C SER A 194 -1.82 1.40 24.23
N ASP A 195 -2.46 0.52 23.44
CA ASP A 195 -3.81 0.07 23.74
C ASP A 195 -3.83 -0.87 24.95
N THR A 196 -4.69 -0.55 25.91
CA THR A 196 -4.88 -1.29 27.16
C THR A 196 -6.22 -2.01 27.22
N GLY A 197 -6.99 -2.04 26.13
CA GLY A 197 -8.30 -2.71 26.08
C GLY A 197 -8.21 -4.21 26.31
N ASP A 198 -9.34 -4.81 26.72
CA ASP A 198 -9.42 -6.22 27.10
C ASP A 198 -9.81 -7.11 25.92
N VAL A 199 -10.79 -6.68 25.12
CA VAL A 199 -11.44 -7.52 24.10
C VAL A 199 -11.61 -6.78 22.78
N PHE A 200 -11.66 -7.52 21.68
CA PHE A 200 -12.05 -7.00 20.38
C PHE A 200 -13.57 -7.00 20.23
N THR A 201 -14.10 -5.90 19.76
CA THR A 201 -15.53 -5.71 19.45
C THR A 201 -15.66 -4.97 18.12
N VAL A 202 -16.89 -4.77 17.67
CA VAL A 202 -17.17 -3.92 16.49
C VAL A 202 -16.62 -2.50 16.71
N ASP A 203 -16.69 -1.99 17.95
CA ASP A 203 -16.19 -0.67 18.30
C ASP A 203 -14.64 -0.57 18.33
N SER A 204 -13.95 -1.69 18.11
CA SER A 204 -12.50 -1.71 17.99
C SER A 204 -12.02 -1.09 16.69
N TYR A 205 -12.86 -1.05 15.67
CA TYR A 205 -12.51 -0.54 14.35
C TYR A 205 -12.90 0.93 14.19
N PRO A 206 -12.02 1.81 13.69
CA PRO A 206 -12.34 3.20 13.47
C PRO A 206 -13.37 3.36 12.35
N SER A 207 -14.39 4.18 12.57
CA SER A 207 -15.49 4.39 11.62
C SER A 207 -15.04 5.03 10.29
N GLU A 208 -13.92 5.73 10.31
CA GLU A 208 -13.33 6.38 9.13
C GLU A 208 -12.87 5.38 8.08
N ALA A 209 -12.52 4.16 8.49
CA ALA A 209 -12.04 3.13 7.57
C ALA A 209 -13.12 2.58 6.63
N PHE A 210 -14.39 2.89 6.90
CA PHE A 210 -15.53 2.36 6.15
C PHE A 210 -16.25 3.43 5.32
N LYS A 211 -15.63 4.58 5.09
CA LYS A 211 -16.19 5.68 4.29
C LYS A 211 -15.73 5.65 2.83
#